data_d3ca3454553c22ee4a80d9c49b67bf75
#
_entry.id   d3ca3454553c22ee4a80d9c49b67bf75
#
_cell.length_a   1.000
_cell.length_b   1.000
_cell.length_c   1.000
_cell.angle_alpha   90.00
_cell.angle_beta   90.00
_cell.angle_gamma   90.00
#
_symmetry.space_group_name_H-M   'P 1'
#
loop_
_entity.id
_entity.type
_entity.pdbx_description
1 polymer ?
#
loop_
_entity_poly.entity_id
_entity_poly.type
_entity_poly.pdbx_seq_one_letter_code
_entity_poly.pdbx_strand_id
1 'polypeptide(L)'
;MIFYTDGSCTGNGKAVNEGGFGIVALNDDGTFAYSYSKRNENTTNNREELRAILRVMLIAGADSKQDWVQPPVVYSDSAYCVNTFNDWMFRWASNNWIKSDGKVPENLDLIQAYYNHYMNGYRIDLRKIKGHVGEKWNELADMLATGKISPMEEKKIYG
;
A
#
# COMPACT_ATOMS: atom_id res chain seq x y z
N MET A 1 -0.71 8.66 -12.62
CA MET A 1 -1.12 7.24 -12.54
C MET A 1 -2.01 7.01 -11.33
N ILE A 2 -2.79 5.96 -11.38
CA ILE A 2 -3.71 5.56 -10.31
C ILE A 2 -3.34 4.14 -9.90
N PHE A 3 -3.25 3.89 -8.59
CA PHE A 3 -2.89 2.58 -8.06
C PHE A 3 -3.98 2.05 -7.14
N TYR A 4 -4.24 0.75 -7.22
CA TYR A 4 -5.04 0.02 -6.26
C TYR A 4 -4.13 -0.98 -5.56
N THR A 5 -4.18 -1.02 -4.24
CA THR A 5 -3.33 -1.88 -3.42
C THR A 5 -4.17 -2.75 -2.51
N ASP A 6 -3.69 -3.94 -2.25
CA ASP A 6 -4.29 -4.83 -1.26
C ASP A 6 -3.22 -5.72 -0.63
N GLY A 7 -3.49 -6.19 0.58
CA GLY A 7 -2.64 -7.12 1.29
C GLY A 7 -3.46 -8.18 1.97
N SER A 8 -2.93 -9.37 2.08
CA SER A 8 -3.61 -10.47 2.75
C SER A 8 -2.63 -11.37 3.48
N CYS A 9 -3.15 -12.15 4.42
CA CYS A 9 -2.38 -13.14 5.14
C CYS A 9 -3.27 -14.32 5.53
N THR A 10 -2.86 -15.51 5.16
CA THR A 10 -3.49 -16.75 5.59
C THR A 10 -2.84 -17.19 6.90
N GLY A 11 -3.64 -17.51 7.92
CA GLY A 11 -3.13 -17.87 9.24
C GLY A 11 -2.57 -16.70 10.03
N ASN A 12 -3.17 -15.50 9.83
CA ASN A 12 -2.78 -14.28 10.54
C ASN A 12 -2.75 -14.51 12.05
N GLY A 13 -1.63 -14.13 12.69
CA GLY A 13 -1.40 -14.34 14.12
C GLY A 13 -0.84 -15.72 14.49
N LYS A 14 -0.70 -16.65 13.54
CA LYS A 14 -0.06 -17.94 13.78
C LYS A 14 1.45 -17.88 13.57
N ALA A 15 2.19 -18.78 14.20
CA ALA A 15 3.64 -18.83 14.10
C ALA A 15 4.15 -19.13 12.68
N VAL A 16 3.38 -19.88 11.90
CA VAL A 16 3.68 -20.16 10.49
C VAL A 16 2.50 -19.67 9.66
N ASN A 17 2.75 -18.72 8.81
CA ASN A 17 1.73 -18.14 7.93
C ASN A 17 2.34 -17.68 6.62
N GLU A 18 1.49 -17.42 5.66
CA GLU A 18 1.87 -16.92 4.35
C GLU A 18 0.92 -15.79 3.96
N GLY A 19 1.49 -14.73 3.44
CA GLY A 19 0.73 -13.59 2.96
C GLY A 19 1.28 -13.06 1.67
N GLY A 20 0.77 -11.93 1.27
CA GLY A 20 1.23 -11.27 0.08
C GLY A 20 0.51 -9.96 -0.15
N PHE A 21 1.02 -9.19 -1.10
CA PHE A 21 0.34 -7.97 -1.52
C PHE A 21 0.23 -7.91 -3.04
N GLY A 22 -0.76 -7.15 -3.49
CA GLY A 22 -1.01 -6.91 -4.91
C GLY A 22 -1.14 -5.42 -5.19
N ILE A 23 -0.66 -5.03 -6.36
CA ILE A 23 -0.73 -3.66 -6.86
C ILE A 23 -1.24 -3.70 -8.29
N VAL A 24 -2.26 -2.88 -8.58
CA VAL A 24 -2.76 -2.65 -9.92
C VAL A 24 -2.50 -1.20 -10.28
N ALA A 25 -1.81 -0.97 -11.37
CA ALA A 25 -1.48 0.36 -11.86
C ALA A 25 -2.29 0.69 -13.12
N LEU A 26 -2.94 1.84 -13.08
CA LEU A 26 -3.71 2.37 -14.20
C LEU A 26 -3.08 3.65 -14.73
N ASN A 27 -3.23 3.86 -16.03
CA ASN A 27 -2.93 5.15 -16.64
C ASN A 27 -3.92 6.21 -16.14
N ASP A 28 -3.63 7.48 -16.36
CA ASP A 28 -4.48 8.58 -15.92
C ASP A 28 -5.88 8.54 -16.56
N ASP A 29 -6.01 7.93 -17.73
CA ASP A 29 -7.30 7.72 -18.39
C ASP A 29 -8.09 6.53 -17.84
N GLY A 30 -7.57 5.83 -16.84
CA GLY A 30 -8.22 4.68 -16.22
C GLY A 30 -7.95 3.35 -16.90
N THR A 31 -7.18 3.32 -17.99
CA THR A 31 -6.83 2.06 -18.65
C THR A 31 -5.73 1.33 -17.88
N PHE A 32 -5.75 0.00 -17.95
CA PHE A 32 -4.76 -0.86 -17.30
C PHE A 32 -3.35 -0.59 -17.83
N ALA A 33 -2.40 -0.40 -16.93
CA ALA A 33 -0.99 -0.20 -17.26
C ALA A 33 -0.15 -1.43 -16.92
N TYR A 34 -0.14 -1.85 -15.65
CA TYR A 34 0.58 -3.04 -15.21
C TYR A 34 0.10 -3.47 -13.82
N SER A 35 0.57 -4.62 -13.39
CA SER A 35 0.35 -5.10 -12.02
C SER A 35 1.62 -5.68 -11.43
N TYR A 36 1.61 -5.85 -10.12
CA TYR A 36 2.71 -6.43 -9.38
C TYR A 36 2.16 -7.17 -8.16
N SER A 37 2.78 -8.28 -7.81
CA SER A 37 2.47 -8.98 -6.57
C SER A 37 3.72 -9.59 -5.97
N LYS A 38 3.69 -9.80 -4.65
CA LYS A 38 4.77 -10.46 -3.93
C LYS A 38 4.19 -11.28 -2.80
N ARG A 39 4.74 -12.50 -2.63
CA ARG A 39 4.40 -13.39 -1.52
C ARG A 39 5.44 -13.25 -0.41
N ASN A 40 4.98 -13.26 0.83
CA ASN A 40 5.83 -13.16 2.02
C ASN A 40 5.40 -14.18 3.06
N GLU A 41 6.36 -14.70 3.82
CA GLU A 41 6.11 -15.59 4.94
C GLU A 41 6.20 -14.82 6.26
N ASN A 42 5.60 -15.38 7.33
CA ASN A 42 5.68 -14.84 8.70
C ASN A 42 5.29 -13.35 8.75
N THR A 43 4.09 -13.06 8.27
CA THR A 43 3.60 -11.69 8.13
C THR A 43 2.20 -11.55 8.76
N THR A 44 1.55 -10.42 8.54
CA THR A 44 0.17 -10.15 8.95
C THR A 44 -0.56 -9.43 7.83
N ASN A 45 -1.89 -9.40 7.89
CA ASN A 45 -2.70 -8.61 6.96
C ASN A 45 -2.23 -7.15 6.93
N ASN A 46 -2.08 -6.53 8.09
CA ASN A 46 -1.68 -5.13 8.19
C ASN A 46 -0.29 -4.89 7.60
N ARG A 47 0.66 -5.79 7.83
CA ARG A 47 2.01 -5.67 7.27
C ARG A 47 1.98 -5.71 5.74
N GLU A 48 1.18 -6.61 5.16
CA GLU A 48 1.08 -6.73 3.70
C GLU A 48 0.36 -5.53 3.09
N GLU A 49 -0.65 -4.99 3.75
CA GLU A 49 -1.30 -3.74 3.34
C GLU A 49 -0.32 -2.57 3.34
N LEU A 50 0.47 -2.42 4.40
CA LEU A 50 1.51 -1.38 4.50
C LEU A 50 2.58 -1.55 3.43
N ARG A 51 3.03 -2.79 3.18
CA ARG A 51 4.05 -3.09 2.17
C ARG A 51 3.60 -2.72 0.77
N ALA A 52 2.34 -2.97 0.43
CA ALA A 52 1.79 -2.60 -0.88
C ALA A 52 1.89 -1.09 -1.11
N ILE A 53 1.46 -0.31 -0.14
CA ILE A 53 1.50 1.16 -0.22
C ILE A 53 2.93 1.68 -0.24
N LEU A 54 3.79 1.14 0.63
CA LEU A 54 5.22 1.49 0.66
C LEU A 54 5.88 1.21 -0.69
N ARG A 55 5.57 0.09 -1.32
CA ARG A 55 6.12 -0.24 -2.64
C ARG A 55 5.73 0.81 -3.67
N VAL A 56 4.47 1.25 -3.69
CA VAL A 56 4.03 2.30 -4.62
C VAL A 56 4.79 3.60 -4.35
N MET A 57 4.94 3.99 -3.08
CA MET A 57 5.73 5.16 -2.71
C MET A 57 7.16 5.08 -3.25
N LEU A 58 7.80 3.92 -3.14
CA LEU A 58 9.19 3.73 -3.56
C LEU A 58 9.37 3.73 -5.09
N ILE A 59 8.40 3.18 -5.83
CA ILE A 59 8.52 3.05 -7.29
C ILE A 59 7.89 4.20 -8.07
N ALA A 60 6.93 4.89 -7.49
CA ALA A 60 6.11 5.88 -8.22
C ALA A 60 5.90 7.18 -7.45
N GLY A 61 6.40 7.32 -6.23
CA GLY A 61 6.25 8.54 -5.45
C GLY A 61 6.81 9.75 -6.19
N ALA A 62 6.01 10.81 -6.29
CA ALA A 62 6.43 12.03 -6.96
C ALA A 62 7.36 12.86 -6.05
N ASP A 63 8.47 13.33 -6.62
CA ASP A 63 9.38 14.21 -5.91
C ASP A 63 8.74 15.58 -5.75
N SER A 64 8.47 15.99 -4.51
CA SER A 64 7.82 17.26 -4.19
C SER A 64 8.66 18.50 -4.57
N LYS A 65 9.94 18.30 -4.90
CA LYS A 65 10.80 19.37 -5.42
C LYS A 65 10.50 19.72 -6.88
N GLN A 66 9.74 18.85 -7.56
CA GLN A 66 9.33 19.03 -8.95
C GLN A 66 7.84 19.39 -8.99
N ASP A 67 7.54 20.68 -8.97
CA ASP A 67 6.17 21.21 -8.86
C ASP A 67 5.22 20.74 -9.95
N TRP A 68 5.75 20.38 -11.13
CA TRP A 68 4.91 19.92 -12.25
C TRP A 68 4.50 18.45 -12.17
N VAL A 69 5.10 17.68 -11.25
CA VAL A 69 4.79 16.26 -11.12
C VAL A 69 3.69 16.09 -10.08
N GLN A 70 2.52 15.61 -10.52
CA GLN A 70 1.41 15.33 -9.62
C GLN A 70 1.66 13.99 -8.90
N PRO A 71 1.42 13.91 -7.58
CA PRO A 71 1.49 12.65 -6.87
C PRO A 71 0.52 11.62 -7.45
N PRO A 72 0.93 10.36 -7.60
CA PRO A 72 -0.01 9.32 -8.01
C PRO A 72 -1.08 9.13 -6.95
N VAL A 73 -2.31 8.87 -7.41
CA VAL A 73 -3.41 8.52 -6.52
C VAL A 73 -3.31 7.05 -6.16
N VAL A 74 -3.35 6.73 -4.88
CA VAL A 74 -3.23 5.35 -4.38
C VAL A 74 -4.47 5.04 -3.54
N TYR A 75 -5.20 4.01 -3.93
CA TYR A 75 -6.38 3.56 -3.21
C TYR A 75 -6.08 2.33 -2.37
N SER A 76 -6.53 2.34 -1.12
CA SER A 76 -6.48 1.20 -0.21
C SER A 76 -7.82 1.09 0.52
N ASP A 77 -8.26 -0.12 0.80
CA ASP A 77 -9.44 -0.37 1.62
C ASP A 77 -9.13 -0.43 3.12
N SER A 78 -7.85 -0.34 3.48
CA SER A 78 -7.40 -0.40 4.88
C SER A 78 -7.46 0.97 5.55
N ALA A 79 -8.43 1.18 6.42
CA ALA A 79 -8.52 2.41 7.24
C ALA A 79 -7.27 2.58 8.10
N TYR A 80 -6.74 1.48 8.66
CA TYR A 80 -5.51 1.50 9.45
C TYR A 80 -4.34 2.10 8.67
N CYS A 81 -4.11 1.63 7.43
CA CYS A 81 -2.99 2.10 6.63
C CYS A 81 -3.16 3.56 6.20
N VAL A 82 -4.35 3.93 5.76
CA VAL A 82 -4.63 5.30 5.32
C VAL A 82 -4.47 6.28 6.47
N ASN A 83 -5.02 5.96 7.64
CA ASN A 83 -4.90 6.81 8.81
C ASN A 83 -3.46 6.88 9.31
N THR A 84 -2.74 5.77 9.28
CA THR A 84 -1.33 5.71 9.71
C THR A 84 -0.46 6.64 8.86
N PHE A 85 -0.51 6.48 7.54
CA PHE A 85 0.38 7.23 6.65
C PHE A 85 -0.05 8.68 6.42
N ASN A 86 -1.34 8.99 6.55
CA ASN A 86 -1.83 10.36 6.36
C ASN A 86 -1.88 11.19 7.64
N ASP A 87 -1.87 10.55 8.82
CA ASP A 87 -2.07 11.27 10.09
C ASP A 87 -1.18 10.72 11.22
N TRP A 88 -1.44 9.50 11.67
CA TRP A 88 -0.87 8.99 12.93
C TRP A 88 0.65 8.95 12.94
N MET A 89 1.27 8.62 11.84
CA MET A 89 2.73 8.53 11.71
C MET A 89 3.40 9.86 12.07
N PHE A 90 2.80 10.99 11.69
CA PHE A 90 3.35 12.33 11.99
C PHE A 90 3.26 12.64 13.49
N ARG A 91 2.19 12.22 14.13
CA ARG A 91 2.02 12.36 15.58
C ARG A 91 3.04 11.53 16.32
N TRP A 92 3.24 10.28 15.90
CA TRP A 92 4.21 9.40 16.54
C TRP A 92 5.64 9.89 16.34
N ALA A 93 5.98 10.36 15.14
CA ALA A 93 7.29 10.91 14.85
C ALA A 93 7.60 12.13 15.74
N SER A 94 6.63 12.99 15.99
CA SER A 94 6.80 14.17 16.86
C SER A 94 6.89 13.80 18.35
N ASN A 95 6.56 12.58 18.73
CA ASN A 95 6.61 12.06 20.09
C ASN A 95 7.63 10.91 20.25
N ASN A 96 8.75 11.00 19.54
CA ASN A 96 9.83 10.00 19.58
C ASN A 96 9.35 8.58 19.25
N TRP A 97 8.37 8.45 18.37
CA TRP A 97 7.78 7.18 17.95
C TRP A 97 7.14 6.41 19.10
N ILE A 98 6.50 7.12 20.00
CA ILE A 98 5.72 6.56 21.11
C ILE A 98 4.26 6.98 20.96
N LYS A 99 3.34 6.02 21.03
CA LYS A 99 1.90 6.27 21.01
C LYS A 99 1.43 6.92 22.32
N SER A 100 0.21 7.46 22.33
CA SER A 100 -0.38 8.10 23.51
C SER A 100 -0.48 7.16 24.71
N ASP A 101 -0.57 5.86 24.51
CA ASP A 101 -0.59 4.85 25.56
C ASP A 101 0.79 4.47 26.10
N GLY A 102 1.85 5.10 25.62
CA GLY A 102 3.23 4.84 26.00
C GLY A 102 3.91 3.68 25.29
N LYS A 103 3.20 3.05 24.35
CA LYS A 103 3.73 1.89 23.60
C LYS A 103 4.33 2.32 22.26
N VAL A 104 5.27 1.51 21.78
CA VAL A 104 5.84 1.66 20.43
C VAL A 104 4.78 1.22 19.41
N PRO A 105 4.57 1.97 18.33
CA PRO A 105 3.62 1.55 17.29
C PRO A 105 3.98 0.19 16.69
N GLU A 106 2.97 -0.63 16.41
CA GLU A 106 3.16 -1.86 15.65
C GLU A 106 3.63 -1.52 14.24
N ASN A 107 4.37 -2.42 13.62
CA ASN A 107 4.87 -2.27 12.24
C ASN A 107 5.76 -1.04 12.04
N LEU A 108 6.45 -0.62 13.10
CA LEU A 108 7.26 0.60 13.10
C LEU A 108 8.31 0.61 11.99
N ASP A 109 8.91 -0.53 11.67
CA ASP A 109 9.90 -0.67 10.61
C ASP A 109 9.35 -0.19 9.25
N LEU A 110 8.15 -0.63 8.91
CA LEU A 110 7.49 -0.25 7.63
C LEU A 110 7.02 1.21 7.66
N ILE A 111 6.50 1.65 8.80
CA ILE A 111 6.02 3.02 8.98
C ILE A 111 7.18 4.01 8.88
N GLN A 112 8.31 3.72 9.52
CA GLN A 112 9.49 4.56 9.45
C GLN A 112 10.12 4.58 8.05
N ALA A 113 10.08 3.46 7.32
CA ALA A 113 10.55 3.41 5.94
C ALA A 113 9.75 4.37 5.04
N TYR A 114 8.42 4.36 5.18
CA TYR A 114 7.56 5.31 4.47
C TYR A 114 7.85 6.75 4.90
N TYR A 115 7.92 7.00 6.21
CA TYR A 115 8.19 8.33 6.76
C TYR A 115 9.52 8.90 6.27
N ASN A 116 10.57 8.09 6.24
CA ASN A 116 11.88 8.53 5.75
C ASN A 116 11.82 8.94 4.28
N HIS A 117 11.09 8.18 3.47
CA HIS A 117 10.92 8.51 2.06
C HIS A 117 10.11 9.81 1.89
N TYR A 118 9.06 9.97 2.70
CA TYR A 118 8.29 11.21 2.76
C TYR A 118 9.18 12.39 3.16
N MET A 119 10.03 12.24 4.16
CA MET A 119 10.94 13.30 4.61
C MET A 119 11.99 13.65 3.56
N ASN A 120 12.29 12.74 2.64
CA ASN A 120 13.16 13.02 1.48
C ASN A 120 12.40 13.71 0.33
N GLY A 121 11.15 14.05 0.52
CA GLY A 121 10.36 14.84 -0.42
C GLY A 121 9.47 14.05 -1.36
N TYR A 122 9.33 12.75 -1.19
CA TYR A 122 8.48 11.94 -2.06
C TYR A 122 7.04 11.87 -1.57
N ARG A 123 6.09 11.85 -2.50
CA ARG A 123 4.66 11.96 -2.20
C ARG A 123 3.82 11.00 -3.02
N ILE A 124 2.80 10.46 -2.37
CA ILE A 124 1.64 9.84 -3.00
C ILE A 124 0.38 10.50 -2.43
N ASP A 125 -0.71 10.42 -3.18
CA ASP A 125 -2.04 10.86 -2.72
C ASP A 125 -2.80 9.61 -2.29
N LEU A 126 -2.69 9.25 -1.02
CA LEU A 126 -3.26 8.02 -0.47
C LEU A 126 -4.69 8.26 -0.01
N ARG A 127 -5.61 7.49 -0.58
CA ARG A 127 -7.04 7.59 -0.31
C ARG A 127 -7.64 6.24 0.05
N LYS A 128 -8.63 6.28 0.94
CA LYS A 128 -9.42 5.09 1.25
C LYS A 128 -10.49 4.89 0.16
N ILE A 129 -10.66 3.63 -0.27
CA ILE A 129 -11.75 3.27 -1.18
C ILE A 129 -13.09 3.50 -0.47
N LYS A 130 -14.02 4.19 -1.14
CA LYS A 130 -15.36 4.47 -0.63
C LYS A 130 -16.36 3.47 -1.22
N GLY A 131 -17.00 2.68 -0.35
CA GLY A 131 -18.02 1.73 -0.77
C GLY A 131 -17.48 0.77 -1.83
N HIS A 132 -18.22 0.62 -2.94
CA HIS A 132 -17.85 -0.25 -4.04
C HIS A 132 -17.17 0.48 -5.20
N VAL A 133 -16.73 1.71 -5.02
CA VAL A 133 -16.02 2.49 -6.05
C VAL A 133 -14.68 1.82 -6.34
N GLY A 134 -14.42 1.53 -7.63
CA GLY A 134 -13.18 0.87 -8.04
C GLY A 134 -13.13 -0.61 -7.74
N GLU A 135 -14.27 -1.23 -7.52
CA GLU A 135 -14.43 -2.61 -7.10
C GLU A 135 -13.65 -3.60 -7.96
N LYS A 136 -13.73 -3.45 -9.29
CA LYS A 136 -13.02 -4.29 -10.25
C LYS A 136 -11.51 -4.34 -9.99
N TRP A 137 -10.87 -3.20 -9.84
CA TRP A 137 -9.42 -3.11 -9.66
C TRP A 137 -9.02 -3.47 -8.23
N ASN A 138 -9.86 -3.17 -7.25
CA ASN A 138 -9.66 -3.60 -5.87
C ASN A 138 -9.73 -5.13 -5.75
N GLU A 139 -10.69 -5.74 -6.42
CA GLU A 139 -10.83 -7.20 -6.47
C GLU A 139 -9.61 -7.85 -7.16
N LEU A 140 -9.10 -7.23 -8.22
CA LEU A 140 -7.91 -7.71 -8.90
C LEU A 140 -6.68 -7.63 -7.99
N ALA A 141 -6.51 -6.52 -7.26
CA ALA A 141 -5.44 -6.38 -6.28
C ALA A 141 -5.54 -7.46 -5.18
N ASP A 142 -6.75 -7.78 -4.73
CA ASP A 142 -7.00 -8.86 -3.77
C ASP A 142 -6.58 -10.23 -4.34
N MET A 143 -6.97 -10.54 -5.57
CA MET A 143 -6.58 -11.81 -6.22
C MET A 143 -5.05 -11.93 -6.37
N LEU A 144 -4.38 -10.83 -6.67
CA LEU A 144 -2.92 -10.79 -6.71
C LEU A 144 -2.32 -10.99 -5.33
N ALA A 145 -2.87 -10.33 -4.31
CA ALA A 145 -2.40 -10.42 -2.92
C ALA A 145 -2.54 -11.84 -2.35
N THR A 146 -3.61 -12.54 -2.71
CA THR A 146 -3.87 -13.91 -2.24
C THR A 146 -3.19 -14.98 -3.08
N GLY A 147 -2.56 -14.60 -4.18
CA GLY A 147 -1.92 -15.54 -5.10
C GLY A 147 -2.88 -16.32 -5.99
N LYS A 148 -4.16 -15.92 -6.06
CA LYS A 148 -5.16 -16.56 -6.92
C LYS A 148 -4.88 -16.34 -8.41
N ILE A 149 -4.21 -15.24 -8.74
CA ILE A 149 -3.81 -14.90 -10.10
C ILE A 149 -2.40 -14.32 -10.07
N SER A 150 -1.61 -14.61 -11.08
CA SER A 150 -0.28 -14.01 -11.23
C SER A 150 -0.36 -12.73 -12.05
N PRO A 151 0.61 -11.80 -11.91
CA PRO A 151 0.67 -10.61 -12.76
C PRO A 151 0.72 -10.93 -14.27
N MET A 152 1.32 -12.05 -14.63
CA MET A 152 1.38 -12.47 -16.03
C MET A 152 0.00 -12.92 -16.54
N GLU A 153 -0.75 -13.69 -15.76
CA GLU A 153 -2.10 -14.13 -16.12
C GLU A 153 -3.05 -12.93 -16.23
N GLU A 154 -2.95 -12.03 -15.30
CA GLU A 154 -3.75 -10.82 -15.27
C GLU A 154 -3.47 -9.95 -16.50
N LYS A 155 -2.23 -9.83 -16.93
CA LYS A 155 -1.85 -9.09 -18.14
C LYS A 155 -2.49 -9.68 -19.40
N LYS A 156 -2.66 -11.01 -19.47
CA LYS A 156 -3.35 -11.66 -20.58
C LYS A 156 -4.82 -11.31 -20.65
N ILE A 157 -5.46 -11.06 -19.50
CA ILE A 157 -6.88 -10.75 -19.40
C ILE A 157 -7.16 -9.27 -19.66
N TYR A 158 -6.38 -8.38 -19.08
CA TYR A 158 -6.66 -6.95 -19.01
C TYR A 158 -5.68 -6.07 -19.81
N GLY A 159 -4.53 -6.58 -20.11
CA GLY A 159 -3.51 -5.88 -20.89
C GLY A 159 -3.57 -6.19 -22.36
#